data_d8fb7e2487ef0e033c23d4e421734e72
#
_entry.id   d8fb7e2487ef0e033c23d4e421734e72
#
_cell.length_a   1.000
_cell.length_b   1.000
_cell.length_c   1.000
_cell.angle_alpha   90.00
_cell.angle_beta   90.00
_cell.angle_gamma   90.00
#
_symmetry.space_group_name_H-M   'P 1'
#
loop_
_entity.id
_entity.type
_entity.pdbx_description
1 polymer ?
#
loop_
_entity_poly.entity_id
_entity_poly.type
_entity_poly.pdbx_seq_one_letter_code
_entity_poly.pdbx_strand_id
1 'polypeptide(L)'
;KDPNAILRNSLPIKQIELQDIQHRLEDTSDLVRGGRWPALTKTVTKCQSLFKKYNRSILDKIDNINKTFAEKTLSDLKIDLDNLAEIAKVKDKYSFIKVRKEALEKIGELEEFFLPSEFPYKIPSEFDNLPRLLGRANVMIKTTKGNMEAIIDGYNAPLTGGAFIDLVSKNFYNDLPINRAEEFFVL
;
A
#
# COMPACT_ATOMS: atom_id res chain seq x y z
N LYS A 1 2.68 -3.40 -13.07
CA LYS A 1 2.39 -2.33 -12.07
C LYS A 1 2.26 -2.98 -10.71
N ASP A 2 2.66 -2.29 -9.64
CA ASP A 2 2.44 -2.75 -8.27
C ASP A 2 0.97 -2.47 -7.88
N PRO A 3 0.14 -3.50 -7.64
CA PRO A 3 -1.27 -3.29 -7.29
C PRO A 3 -1.43 -2.56 -5.96
N ASN A 4 -0.48 -2.72 -5.03
CA ASN A 4 -0.51 -2.07 -3.74
C ASN A 4 -0.19 -0.57 -3.79
N ALA A 5 0.38 -0.07 -4.90
CA ALA A 5 0.66 1.36 -5.05
C ALA A 5 -0.63 2.20 -5.01
N ILE A 6 -1.73 1.70 -5.62
CA ILE A 6 -3.03 2.39 -5.57
C ILE A 6 -3.53 2.47 -4.13
N LEU A 7 -3.40 1.37 -3.38
CA LEU A 7 -3.83 1.31 -1.99
C LEU A 7 -3.01 2.26 -1.09
N ARG A 8 -1.68 2.30 -1.25
CA ARG A 8 -0.83 3.25 -0.49
C ARG A 8 -1.20 4.69 -0.80
N ASN A 9 -1.32 5.03 -2.09
CA ASN A 9 -1.62 6.38 -2.53
C ASN A 9 -3.04 6.88 -2.18
N SER A 10 -3.97 5.97 -1.82
CA SER A 10 -5.31 6.32 -1.37
C SER A 10 -5.43 6.58 0.12
N LEU A 11 -4.39 6.28 0.92
CA LEU A 11 -4.44 6.52 2.35
C LEU A 11 -4.55 8.01 2.68
N PRO A 12 -5.52 8.42 3.50
CA PRO A 12 -5.74 9.82 3.86
C PRO A 12 -4.79 10.26 4.98
N ILE A 13 -3.50 10.06 4.78
CA ILE A 13 -2.47 10.39 5.76
C ILE A 13 -1.74 11.68 5.41
N LYS A 14 -1.11 12.29 6.42
CA LYS A 14 -0.30 13.52 6.28
C LYS A 14 1.13 13.30 6.78
N GLN A 15 1.72 12.17 6.47
CA GLN A 15 3.09 11.82 6.87
C GLN A 15 4.05 12.02 5.69
N ILE A 16 4.35 13.30 5.39
CA ILE A 16 5.09 13.73 4.19
C ILE A 16 6.47 13.06 4.10
N GLU A 17 7.16 12.87 5.23
CA GLU A 17 8.51 12.30 5.25
C GLU A 17 8.52 10.84 4.80
N LEU A 18 7.52 10.06 5.20
CA LEU A 18 7.39 8.65 4.81
C LEU A 18 6.91 8.55 3.35
N GLN A 19 5.94 9.38 2.97
CA GLN A 19 5.44 9.46 1.60
C GLN A 19 6.53 9.89 0.59
N ASP A 20 7.48 10.76 0.97
CA ASP A 20 8.61 11.12 0.08
C ASP A 20 9.52 9.91 -0.20
N ILE A 21 9.77 9.06 0.80
CA ILE A 21 10.52 7.81 0.61
C ILE A 21 9.72 6.85 -0.28
N GLN A 22 8.42 6.69 -0.02
CA GLN A 22 7.51 5.84 -0.79
C GLN A 22 7.53 6.20 -2.28
N HIS A 23 7.21 7.45 -2.61
CA HIS A 23 7.11 7.90 -4.00
C HIS A 23 8.43 7.72 -4.74
N ARG A 24 9.56 8.03 -4.09
CA ARG A 24 10.89 7.81 -4.70
C ARG A 24 11.15 6.33 -4.99
N LEU A 25 10.76 5.42 -4.11
CA LEU A 25 10.91 3.99 -4.36
C LEU A 25 9.95 3.52 -5.47
N GLU A 26 8.73 4.02 -5.52
CA GLU A 26 7.76 3.72 -6.58
C GLU A 26 8.26 4.17 -7.95
N ASP A 27 8.82 5.38 -8.04
CA ASP A 27 9.38 5.95 -9.27
C ASP A 27 10.60 5.17 -9.81
N THR A 28 11.24 4.34 -8.99
CA THR A 28 12.34 3.49 -9.47
C THR A 28 11.92 2.43 -10.49
N SER A 29 10.62 2.17 -10.66
CA SER A 29 10.10 1.17 -11.59
C SER A 29 10.60 1.36 -13.02
N ASP A 30 10.55 2.59 -13.52
CA ASP A 30 11.00 2.92 -14.87
C ASP A 30 12.52 2.95 -15.00
N LEU A 31 13.21 3.29 -13.91
CA LEU A 31 14.67 3.23 -13.85
C LEU A 31 15.19 1.80 -13.96
N VAL A 32 14.55 0.88 -13.22
CA VAL A 32 14.88 -0.57 -13.24
C VAL A 32 14.59 -1.16 -14.62
N ARG A 33 13.41 -0.84 -15.18
CA ARG A 33 13.01 -1.33 -16.51
C ARG A 33 13.99 -0.89 -17.59
N GLY A 34 14.41 0.39 -17.55
CA GLY A 34 15.34 0.98 -18.48
C GLY A 34 16.81 0.72 -18.19
N GLY A 35 17.15 -0.05 -17.15
CA GLY A 35 18.55 -0.33 -16.78
C GLY A 35 19.35 0.91 -16.34
N ARG A 36 18.70 1.97 -15.88
CA ARG A 36 19.31 3.25 -15.51
C ARG A 36 19.93 3.22 -14.12
N TRP A 37 20.87 2.31 -13.90
CA TRP A 37 21.48 2.01 -12.61
C TRP A 37 22.10 3.20 -11.87
N PRO A 38 22.82 4.14 -12.53
CA PRO A 38 23.36 5.30 -11.82
C PRO A 38 22.26 6.18 -11.19
N ALA A 39 21.16 6.41 -11.92
CA ALA A 39 20.02 7.16 -11.43
C ALA A 39 19.31 6.41 -10.31
N LEU A 40 19.18 5.09 -10.45
CA LEU A 40 18.62 4.21 -9.42
C LEU A 40 19.41 4.29 -8.11
N THR A 41 20.72 4.13 -8.17
CA THR A 41 21.60 4.25 -7.00
C THR A 41 21.44 5.60 -6.31
N LYS A 42 21.40 6.69 -7.09
CA LYS A 42 21.18 8.04 -6.54
C LYS A 42 19.84 8.15 -5.81
N THR A 43 18.78 7.58 -6.38
CA THR A 43 17.45 7.59 -5.76
C THR A 43 17.45 6.80 -4.45
N VAL A 44 18.02 5.59 -4.42
CA VAL A 44 18.12 4.76 -3.20
C VAL A 44 18.95 5.48 -2.12
N THR A 45 20.10 6.06 -2.48
CA THR A 45 20.92 6.85 -1.53
C THR A 45 20.11 8.02 -0.94
N LYS A 46 19.28 8.65 -1.74
CA LYS A 46 18.39 9.71 -1.25
C LYS A 46 17.35 9.17 -0.27
N CYS A 47 16.75 8.02 -0.54
CA CYS A 47 15.83 7.34 0.39
C CYS A 47 16.52 7.00 1.72
N GLN A 48 17.75 6.45 1.70
CA GLN A 48 18.55 6.19 2.90
C GLN A 48 18.80 7.48 3.72
N SER A 49 19.13 8.57 3.03
CA SER A 49 19.41 9.85 3.69
C SER A 49 18.14 10.43 4.34
N LEU A 50 16.99 10.34 3.67
CA LEU A 50 15.70 10.75 4.21
C LEU A 50 15.31 9.88 5.40
N PHE A 51 15.43 8.58 5.27
CA PHE A 51 15.15 7.65 6.35
C PHE A 51 16.02 7.95 7.59
N LYS A 52 17.34 8.09 7.42
CA LYS A 52 18.26 8.44 8.51
C LYS A 52 17.84 9.74 9.20
N LYS A 53 17.39 10.72 8.45
CA LYS A 53 16.96 12.02 8.97
C LYS A 53 15.66 11.95 9.77
N TYR A 54 14.69 11.14 9.30
CA TYR A 54 13.30 11.22 9.78
C TYR A 54 12.81 10.00 10.57
N ASN A 55 13.55 8.86 10.61
CA ASN A 55 13.08 7.64 11.27
C ASN A 55 12.64 7.87 12.74
N ARG A 56 13.40 8.69 13.48
CA ARG A 56 13.08 9.00 14.87
C ARG A 56 11.83 9.87 14.99
N SER A 57 11.70 10.89 14.15
CA SER A 57 10.52 11.76 14.17
C SER A 57 9.26 11.05 13.70
N ILE A 58 9.39 10.03 12.82
CA ILE A 58 8.28 9.15 12.43
C ILE A 58 7.85 8.32 13.64
N LEU A 59 8.80 7.66 14.30
CA LEU A 59 8.53 6.82 15.47
C LEU A 59 7.91 7.62 16.63
N ASP A 60 8.37 8.84 16.88
CA ASP A 60 7.90 9.68 17.98
C ASP A 60 6.43 10.11 17.81
N LYS A 61 5.90 10.07 16.58
CA LYS A 61 4.49 10.37 16.27
C LYS A 61 3.56 9.16 16.40
N ILE A 62 4.10 7.96 16.60
CA ILE A 62 3.32 6.73 16.72
C ILE A 62 2.97 6.46 18.17
N ASP A 63 1.74 6.03 18.42
CA ASP A 63 1.23 5.72 19.75
C ASP A 63 2.04 4.63 20.45
N ASN A 64 2.18 4.71 21.76
CA ASN A 64 2.98 3.79 22.57
C ASN A 64 2.60 2.31 22.39
N ILE A 65 1.33 2.01 22.14
CA ILE A 65 0.84 0.65 21.91
C ILE A 65 1.50 0.02 20.67
N ASN A 66 1.68 0.82 19.62
CA ASN A 66 2.22 0.38 18.33
C ASN A 66 3.73 0.57 18.21
N LYS A 67 4.36 1.21 19.18
CA LYS A 67 5.75 1.67 19.12
C LYS A 67 6.75 0.53 18.90
N THR A 68 6.60 -0.58 19.61
CA THR A 68 7.49 -1.74 19.47
C THR A 68 7.40 -2.37 18.07
N PHE A 69 6.20 -2.47 17.52
CA PHE A 69 6.01 -2.97 16.16
C PHE A 69 6.62 -1.99 15.15
N ALA A 70 6.35 -0.70 15.30
CA ALA A 70 6.89 0.35 14.42
C ALA A 70 8.42 0.42 14.46
N GLU A 71 9.04 0.28 15.63
CA GLU A 71 10.51 0.20 15.79
C GLU A 71 11.08 -0.96 14.98
N LYS A 72 10.47 -2.14 15.08
CA LYS A 72 10.87 -3.30 14.31
C LYS A 72 10.73 -3.04 12.80
N THR A 73 9.55 -2.58 12.36
CA THR A 73 9.27 -2.30 10.94
C THR A 73 10.23 -1.24 10.38
N LEU A 74 10.55 -0.19 11.14
CA LEU A 74 11.55 0.80 10.75
C LEU A 74 12.96 0.20 10.65
N SER A 75 13.33 -0.69 11.59
CA SER A 75 14.62 -1.40 11.53
C SER A 75 14.72 -2.28 10.28
N ASP A 76 13.65 -3.02 9.98
CA ASP A 76 13.58 -3.89 8.81
C ASP A 76 13.58 -3.07 7.50
N LEU A 77 12.87 -1.94 7.46
CA LEU A 77 12.91 -1.00 6.34
C LEU A 77 14.32 -0.45 6.09
N LYS A 78 15.06 -0.14 7.18
CA LYS A 78 16.45 0.29 7.05
C LYS A 78 17.31 -0.78 6.36
N ILE A 79 17.16 -2.04 6.76
CA ILE A 79 17.87 -3.17 6.16
C ILE A 79 17.53 -3.28 4.68
N ASP A 80 16.27 -3.15 4.31
CA ASP A 80 15.85 -3.19 2.90
C ASP A 80 16.45 -2.06 2.08
N LEU A 81 16.47 -0.83 2.61
CA LEU A 81 17.10 0.31 1.93
C LEU A 81 18.60 0.11 1.75
N ASP A 82 19.29 -0.49 2.72
CA ASP A 82 20.72 -0.81 2.63
C ASP A 82 20.94 -1.92 1.59
N ASN A 83 20.13 -2.97 1.60
CA ASN A 83 20.16 -4.03 0.60
C ASN A 83 19.91 -3.51 -0.82
N LEU A 84 18.92 -2.62 -1.01
CA LEU A 84 18.64 -1.99 -2.30
C LEU A 84 19.86 -1.23 -2.84
N ALA A 85 20.62 -0.56 -1.97
CA ALA A 85 21.84 0.15 -2.37
C ALA A 85 22.93 -0.82 -2.86
N GLU A 86 23.12 -1.94 -2.19
CA GLU A 86 24.10 -2.96 -2.62
C GLU A 86 23.64 -3.67 -3.90
N ILE A 87 22.37 -4.06 -3.99
CA ILE A 87 21.79 -4.68 -5.19
C ILE A 87 21.92 -3.77 -6.42
N ALA A 88 21.71 -2.45 -6.23
CA ALA A 88 21.86 -1.50 -7.32
C ALA A 88 23.29 -1.41 -7.87
N LYS A 89 24.33 -1.61 -7.02
CA LYS A 89 25.75 -1.65 -7.44
C LYS A 89 26.04 -2.86 -8.33
N VAL A 90 25.50 -4.03 -7.98
CA VAL A 90 25.70 -5.27 -8.75
C VAL A 90 24.70 -5.40 -9.90
N LYS A 91 23.78 -4.46 -10.06
CA LYS A 91 22.81 -4.37 -11.15
C LYS A 91 21.87 -5.59 -11.25
N ASP A 92 21.52 -6.21 -10.12
CA ASP A 92 20.58 -7.33 -10.08
C ASP A 92 19.15 -6.82 -10.07
N LYS A 93 18.53 -6.92 -11.24
CA LYS A 93 17.17 -6.45 -11.48
C LYS A 93 16.12 -7.21 -10.68
N TYR A 94 16.25 -8.54 -10.59
CA TYR A 94 15.23 -9.37 -9.93
C TYR A 94 15.24 -9.15 -8.42
N SER A 95 16.40 -9.20 -7.80
CA SER A 95 16.55 -8.92 -6.37
C SER A 95 16.12 -7.50 -6.03
N PHE A 96 16.41 -6.51 -6.91
CA PHE A 96 15.98 -5.13 -6.69
C PHE A 96 14.45 -5.02 -6.63
N ILE A 97 13.75 -5.61 -7.60
CA ILE A 97 12.27 -5.58 -7.65
C ILE A 97 11.67 -6.23 -6.41
N LYS A 98 12.24 -7.38 -5.97
CA LYS A 98 11.78 -8.11 -4.79
C LYS A 98 11.95 -7.26 -3.52
N VAL A 99 13.17 -6.82 -3.23
CA VAL A 99 13.46 -6.06 -1.99
C VAL A 99 12.73 -4.71 -1.99
N ARG A 100 12.59 -4.07 -3.16
CA ARG A 100 11.77 -2.86 -3.26
C ARG A 100 10.31 -3.09 -2.87
N LYS A 101 9.73 -4.21 -3.28
CA LYS A 101 8.37 -4.58 -2.89
C LYS A 101 8.26 -4.73 -1.38
N GLU A 102 9.19 -5.46 -0.76
CA GLU A 102 9.25 -5.67 0.68
C GLU A 102 9.40 -4.33 1.44
N ALA A 103 10.26 -3.42 0.96
CA ALA A 103 10.40 -2.09 1.53
C ALA A 103 9.11 -1.25 1.44
N LEU A 104 8.41 -1.30 0.29
CA LEU A 104 7.16 -0.59 0.08
C LEU A 104 6.01 -1.18 0.93
N GLU A 105 5.99 -2.49 1.19
CA GLU A 105 5.05 -3.11 2.11
C GLU A 105 5.25 -2.59 3.53
N LYS A 106 6.49 -2.53 4.02
CA LYS A 106 6.82 -1.96 5.34
C LYS A 106 6.44 -0.47 5.47
N ILE A 107 6.63 0.30 4.39
CA ILE A 107 6.17 1.69 4.36
C ILE A 107 4.65 1.74 4.52
N GLY A 108 3.91 0.92 3.77
CA GLY A 108 2.45 0.85 3.91
C GLY A 108 1.98 0.50 5.32
N GLU A 109 2.63 -0.48 5.97
CA GLU A 109 2.37 -0.84 7.37
C GLU A 109 2.61 0.35 8.33
N LEU A 110 3.68 1.10 8.12
CA LEU A 110 3.97 2.30 8.93
C LEU A 110 2.96 3.42 8.68
N GLU A 111 2.51 3.58 7.44
CA GLU A 111 1.52 4.60 7.06
C GLU A 111 0.15 4.37 7.70
N GLU A 112 -0.23 3.12 7.95
CA GLU A 112 -1.49 2.79 8.62
C GLU A 112 -1.58 3.36 10.04
N PHE A 113 -0.45 3.55 10.75
CA PHE A 113 -0.44 4.20 12.09
C PHE A 113 -0.79 5.69 12.06
N PHE A 114 -0.79 6.31 10.89
CA PHE A 114 -1.12 7.72 10.70
C PHE A 114 -2.53 7.95 10.15
N LEU A 115 -3.32 6.88 10.05
CA LEU A 115 -4.71 6.99 9.65
C LEU A 115 -5.50 7.80 10.69
N PRO A 116 -6.38 8.70 10.26
CA PRO A 116 -7.25 9.42 11.17
C PRO A 116 -8.23 8.43 11.84
N SER A 117 -8.59 8.71 13.09
CA SER A 117 -9.56 7.91 13.86
C SER A 117 -10.97 7.94 13.25
N GLU A 118 -11.29 8.98 12.50
CA GLU A 118 -12.57 9.14 11.83
C GLU A 118 -12.36 9.22 10.32
N PHE A 119 -13.40 8.82 9.56
CA PHE A 119 -13.37 8.92 8.11
C PHE A 119 -13.23 10.38 7.67
N PRO A 120 -12.17 10.77 6.93
CA PRO A 120 -11.78 12.17 6.76
C PRO A 120 -12.56 12.90 5.67
N TYR A 121 -13.38 12.18 4.89
CA TYR A 121 -14.08 12.76 3.77
C TYR A 121 -15.56 12.96 4.07
N LYS A 122 -16.12 14.09 3.61
CA LYS A 122 -17.54 14.36 3.74
C LYS A 122 -18.29 13.68 2.60
N ILE A 123 -19.21 12.79 2.96
CA ILE A 123 -20.15 12.20 2.02
C ILE A 123 -21.41 13.09 2.02
N PRO A 124 -21.93 13.51 0.85
CA PRO A 124 -23.15 14.32 0.79
C PRO A 124 -24.34 13.61 1.43
N SER A 125 -25.17 14.35 2.15
CA SER A 125 -26.31 13.81 2.90
C SER A 125 -27.37 13.15 2.04
N GLU A 126 -27.45 13.48 0.75
CA GLU A 126 -28.34 12.82 -0.22
C GLU A 126 -28.07 11.30 -0.35
N PHE A 127 -26.89 10.83 0.07
CA PHE A 127 -26.48 9.42 0.07
C PHE A 127 -26.55 8.77 1.46
N ASP A 128 -27.17 9.41 2.45
CA ASP A 128 -27.21 8.89 3.84
C ASP A 128 -27.92 7.55 3.98
N ASN A 129 -28.84 7.24 3.06
CA ASN A 129 -29.57 5.99 2.99
C ASN A 129 -28.83 4.84 2.30
N LEU A 130 -27.64 5.11 1.73
CA LEU A 130 -26.86 4.09 1.02
C LEU A 130 -25.81 3.44 1.93
N PRO A 131 -25.48 2.16 1.69
CA PRO A 131 -24.36 1.51 2.36
C PRO A 131 -23.05 2.25 2.11
N ARG A 132 -22.18 2.30 3.14
CA ARG A 132 -20.89 3.00 3.08
C ARG A 132 -19.80 2.14 3.68
N LEU A 133 -18.64 2.13 3.04
CA LEU A 133 -17.41 1.59 3.59
C LEU A 133 -16.50 2.76 4.01
N LEU A 134 -16.42 3.02 5.31
CA LEU A 134 -15.62 4.11 5.88
C LEU A 134 -14.22 3.61 6.29
N GLY A 135 -13.45 3.14 5.32
CA GLY A 135 -12.15 2.53 5.51
C GLY A 135 -11.91 1.44 4.48
N ARG A 136 -11.27 0.34 4.90
CA ARG A 136 -11.00 -0.82 4.04
C ARG A 136 -11.64 -2.08 4.57
N ALA A 137 -11.96 -3.01 3.68
CA ALA A 137 -12.42 -4.34 4.01
C ALA A 137 -11.67 -5.39 3.19
N ASN A 138 -11.31 -6.50 3.84
CA ASN A 138 -10.74 -7.67 3.18
C ASN A 138 -11.86 -8.66 2.87
N VAL A 139 -11.95 -9.08 1.63
CA VAL A 139 -12.95 -10.03 1.14
C VAL A 139 -12.25 -11.26 0.61
N MET A 140 -12.59 -12.43 1.17
CA MET A 140 -12.13 -13.72 0.65
C MET A 140 -13.13 -14.26 -0.36
N ILE A 141 -12.74 -14.37 -1.61
CA ILE A 141 -13.52 -14.92 -2.71
C ILE A 141 -13.10 -16.39 -2.91
N LYS A 142 -13.97 -17.31 -2.52
CA LYS A 142 -13.73 -18.75 -2.66
C LYS A 142 -14.31 -19.23 -3.98
N THR A 143 -13.48 -19.82 -4.84
CA THR A 143 -13.91 -20.37 -6.13
C THR A 143 -13.51 -21.84 -6.27
N THR A 144 -14.09 -22.53 -7.25
CA THR A 144 -13.70 -23.91 -7.60
C THR A 144 -12.27 -24.05 -8.12
N LYS A 145 -11.62 -22.92 -8.46
CA LYS A 145 -10.24 -22.86 -8.97
C LYS A 145 -9.22 -22.38 -7.94
N GLY A 146 -9.68 -22.00 -6.76
CA GLY A 146 -8.83 -21.48 -5.66
C GLY A 146 -9.44 -20.26 -5.01
N ASN A 147 -8.78 -19.77 -3.97
CA ASN A 147 -9.19 -18.60 -3.23
C ASN A 147 -8.47 -17.36 -3.74
N MET A 148 -9.18 -16.24 -3.75
CA MET A 148 -8.64 -14.90 -4.03
C MET A 148 -8.94 -14.00 -2.85
N GLU A 149 -8.02 -13.11 -2.53
CA GLU A 149 -8.22 -12.06 -1.54
C GLU A 149 -8.33 -10.71 -2.26
N ALA A 150 -9.36 -9.94 -1.92
CA ALA A 150 -9.59 -8.60 -2.46
C ALA A 150 -9.65 -7.58 -1.34
N ILE A 151 -8.92 -6.46 -1.48
CA ILE A 151 -9.03 -5.31 -0.60
C ILE A 151 -9.97 -4.31 -1.24
N ILE A 152 -11.08 -4.03 -0.56
CA ILE A 152 -12.05 -3.03 -0.98
C ILE A 152 -11.69 -1.71 -0.31
N ASP A 153 -11.41 -0.70 -1.14
CA ASP A 153 -10.90 0.59 -0.68
C ASP A 153 -12.02 1.65 -0.60
N GLY A 154 -12.58 1.80 0.58
CA GLY A 154 -13.61 2.80 0.86
C GLY A 154 -13.06 4.23 0.98
N TYR A 155 -11.75 4.43 1.11
CA TYR A 155 -11.18 5.79 1.09
C TYR A 155 -11.33 6.43 -0.29
N ASN A 156 -11.17 5.64 -1.36
CA ASN A 156 -11.37 6.11 -2.74
C ASN A 156 -12.83 6.09 -3.17
N ALA A 157 -13.59 5.06 -2.76
CA ALA A 157 -14.95 4.84 -3.26
C ALA A 157 -15.88 4.34 -2.14
N PRO A 158 -16.25 5.20 -1.17
CA PRO A 158 -16.99 4.78 0.02
C PRO A 158 -18.39 4.21 -0.31
N LEU A 159 -19.08 4.75 -1.30
CA LEU A 159 -20.42 4.26 -1.70
C LEU A 159 -20.33 2.97 -2.52
N THR A 160 -19.42 2.91 -3.50
CA THR A 160 -19.24 1.71 -4.33
C THR A 160 -18.73 0.55 -3.48
N GLY A 161 -17.71 0.80 -2.64
CA GLY A 161 -17.20 -0.18 -1.70
C GLY A 161 -18.27 -0.62 -0.69
N GLY A 162 -19.06 0.32 -0.18
CA GLY A 162 -20.17 0.05 0.73
C GLY A 162 -21.24 -0.83 0.12
N ALA A 163 -21.68 -0.52 -1.10
CA ALA A 163 -22.65 -1.35 -1.83
C ALA A 163 -22.14 -2.77 -2.08
N PHE A 164 -20.86 -2.91 -2.46
CA PHE A 164 -20.26 -4.24 -2.65
C PHE A 164 -20.22 -5.03 -1.34
N ILE A 165 -19.74 -4.44 -0.24
CA ILE A 165 -19.64 -5.09 1.07
C ILE A 165 -21.05 -5.43 1.62
N ASP A 166 -22.04 -4.58 1.43
CA ASP A 166 -23.44 -4.87 1.80
C ASP A 166 -23.97 -6.10 1.08
N LEU A 167 -23.71 -6.24 -0.22
CA LEU A 167 -24.09 -7.42 -1.00
C LEU A 167 -23.31 -8.67 -0.58
N VAL A 168 -22.00 -8.54 -0.27
CA VAL A 168 -21.20 -9.64 0.27
C VAL A 168 -21.78 -10.13 1.60
N SER A 169 -22.13 -9.22 2.51
CA SER A 169 -22.70 -9.55 3.81
C SER A 169 -24.06 -10.22 3.72
N LYS A 170 -24.80 -9.96 2.66
CA LYS A 170 -26.08 -10.60 2.32
C LYS A 170 -25.95 -11.90 1.53
N ASN A 171 -24.70 -12.37 1.33
CA ASN A 171 -24.41 -13.58 0.53
C ASN A 171 -24.89 -13.51 -0.92
N PHE A 172 -25.08 -12.30 -1.47
CA PHE A 172 -25.60 -12.10 -2.81
C PHE A 172 -24.75 -12.77 -3.90
N TYR A 173 -23.43 -12.79 -3.72
CA TYR A 173 -22.49 -13.33 -4.71
C TYR A 173 -22.24 -14.84 -4.56
N ASN A 174 -22.80 -15.49 -3.54
CA ASN A 174 -22.62 -16.92 -3.36
C ASN A 174 -23.24 -17.71 -4.51
N ASP A 175 -22.52 -18.75 -4.94
CA ASP A 175 -22.92 -19.66 -6.01
C ASP A 175 -23.15 -19.00 -7.39
N LEU A 176 -22.76 -17.74 -7.55
CA LEU A 176 -22.78 -17.10 -8.87
C LEU A 176 -21.58 -17.56 -9.70
N PRO A 177 -21.81 -17.86 -11.00
CA PRO A 177 -20.71 -18.20 -11.90
C PRO A 177 -19.89 -16.95 -12.27
N ILE A 178 -18.58 -17.11 -12.40
CA ILE A 178 -17.73 -16.12 -13.08
C ILE A 178 -17.86 -16.41 -14.58
N ASN A 179 -18.62 -15.59 -15.29
CA ASN A 179 -18.93 -15.83 -16.71
C ASN A 179 -17.88 -15.27 -17.66
N ARG A 180 -17.16 -14.23 -17.22
CA ARG A 180 -16.14 -13.55 -18.03
C ARG A 180 -15.04 -13.01 -17.16
N ALA A 181 -13.80 -13.25 -17.59
CA ALA A 181 -12.62 -12.66 -16.98
C ALA A 181 -11.69 -12.14 -18.09
N GLU A 182 -11.32 -10.88 -18.02
CA GLU A 182 -10.36 -10.22 -18.92
C GLU A 182 -9.30 -9.51 -18.11
N GLU A 183 -8.25 -8.99 -18.77
CA GLU A 183 -7.11 -8.38 -18.10
C GLU A 183 -7.49 -7.26 -17.10
N PHE A 184 -8.62 -6.59 -17.34
CA PHE A 184 -9.02 -5.42 -16.55
C PHE A 184 -10.39 -5.55 -15.87
N PHE A 185 -11.13 -6.62 -16.10
CA PHE A 185 -12.43 -6.83 -15.42
C PHE A 185 -12.87 -8.29 -15.39
N VAL A 186 -13.73 -8.61 -14.42
CA VAL A 186 -14.38 -9.91 -14.22
C VAL A 186 -15.88 -9.70 -14.12
N LEU A 187 -16.68 -10.53 -14.84
CA LEU A 187 -18.13 -10.58 -14.80
C LEU A 187 -18.62 -11.98 -14.41
#